data_df2cc608ece8892fb7f21aaf9650246d
#
_entry.id   df2cc608ece8892fb7f21aaf9650246d
#
_cell.length_a   1.000
_cell.length_b   1.000
_cell.length_c   1.000
_cell.angle_alpha   90.00
_cell.angle_beta   90.00
_cell.angle_gamma   90.00
#
_symmetry.space_group_name_H-M   'P 1'
#
loop_
_entity.id
_entity.type
_entity.pdbx_description
1 polymer ?
#
loop_
_entity_poly.entity_id
_entity_poly.type
_entity_poly.pdbx_seq_one_letter_code
_entity_poly.pdbx_strand_id
1 'polypeptide(L)' 'MELSELKLICASNLIRLRTGAGMTQAELGAKLNYSDKSVSKWERGEAIPDVFQESVKNIPK' A
#
# COMPACT_ATOMS: atom_id res chain seq x y z
N MET A 1 -8.84 -13.11 -8.14
CA MET A 1 -7.59 -12.30 -8.28
C MET A 1 -6.51 -12.89 -7.39
N GLU A 2 -5.33 -13.09 -7.94
CA GLU A 2 -4.21 -13.59 -7.17
C GLU A 2 -3.63 -12.50 -6.28
N LEU A 3 -3.00 -12.89 -5.17
CA LEU A 3 -2.38 -11.96 -4.25
C LEU A 3 -1.31 -11.11 -4.92
N SER A 4 -0.53 -11.70 -5.82
CA SER A 4 0.51 -10.97 -6.56
C SER A 4 -0.09 -9.84 -7.42
N GLU A 5 -1.22 -10.09 -8.05
CA GLU A 5 -1.93 -9.07 -8.83
C GLU A 5 -2.45 -7.96 -7.94
N LEU A 6 -3.00 -8.34 -6.78
CA LEU A 6 -3.49 -7.37 -5.80
C LEU A 6 -2.37 -6.47 -5.31
N LYS A 7 -1.19 -7.03 -5.04
CA LYS A 7 -0.02 -6.25 -4.62
C LYS A 7 0.39 -5.23 -5.67
N LEU A 8 0.38 -5.61 -6.94
CA LEU A 8 0.74 -4.71 -8.03
C LEU A 8 -0.28 -3.60 -8.22
N ILE A 9 -1.57 -3.91 -8.09
CA ILE A 9 -2.64 -2.92 -8.18
C ILE A 9 -2.52 -1.92 -7.02
N CYS A 10 -2.29 -2.41 -5.82
CA CYS A 10 -2.08 -1.55 -4.65
C CYS A 10 -0.86 -0.67 -4.83
N ALA A 11 0.24 -1.22 -5.35
CA ALA A 11 1.47 -0.47 -5.60
C ALA A 11 1.21 0.71 -6.54
N SER A 12 0.58 0.46 -7.68
CA SER A 12 0.24 1.48 -8.65
C SER A 12 -0.62 2.57 -8.04
N ASN A 13 -1.66 2.18 -7.31
CA ASN A 13 -2.60 3.12 -6.71
C ASN A 13 -1.93 3.98 -5.64
N LEU A 14 -1.07 3.38 -4.82
CA LEU A 14 -0.34 4.11 -3.80
C LEU A 14 0.59 5.16 -4.40
N ILE A 15 1.32 4.79 -5.45
CA ILE A 15 2.20 5.72 -6.15
C ILE A 15 1.40 6.90 -6.71
N ARG A 16 0.29 6.62 -7.36
CA ARG A 16 -0.57 7.67 -7.94
C ARG A 16 -1.12 8.60 -6.88
N LEU A 17 -1.64 8.05 -5.80
CA LEU A 17 -2.20 8.85 -4.70
C LEU A 17 -1.13 9.70 -4.03
N ARG A 18 0.03 9.11 -3.77
CA ARG A 18 1.14 9.80 -3.13
C ARG A 18 1.67 10.94 -3.99
N THR A 19 1.98 10.64 -5.25
CA THR A 19 2.54 11.65 -6.17
C THR A 19 1.52 12.72 -6.51
N GLY A 20 0.26 12.34 -6.66
CA GLY A 20 -0.82 13.28 -6.91
C GLY A 20 -1.04 14.25 -5.76
N ALA A 21 -0.76 13.82 -4.53
CA ALA A 21 -0.85 14.66 -3.34
C ALA A 21 0.46 15.41 -3.05
N GLY A 22 1.51 15.19 -3.83
CA GLY A 22 2.80 15.83 -3.62
C GLY A 22 3.54 15.35 -2.40
N MET A 23 3.28 14.12 -1.96
CA MET A 23 3.91 13.54 -0.76
C MET A 23 5.10 12.66 -1.09
N THR A 24 6.09 12.64 -0.18
CA THR A 24 7.18 11.67 -0.24
C THR A 24 6.71 10.35 0.40
N GLN A 25 7.49 9.28 0.21
CA GLN A 25 7.20 8.00 0.86
C GLN A 25 7.19 8.15 2.39
N ALA A 26 8.11 8.94 2.93
CA ALA A 26 8.18 9.18 4.37
C ALA A 26 6.94 9.90 4.87
N GLU A 27 6.46 10.89 4.13
CA GLU A 27 5.24 11.63 4.49
C GLU A 27 4.02 10.73 4.48
N LEU A 28 3.88 9.89 3.46
CA LEU A 28 2.78 8.95 3.40
C LEU A 28 2.83 7.95 4.55
N GLY A 29 4.02 7.41 4.82
CA GLY A 29 4.22 6.49 5.93
C GLY A 29 3.82 7.11 7.26
N ALA A 30 4.24 8.35 7.51
CA ALA A 30 3.91 9.06 8.74
C ALA A 30 2.40 9.22 8.91
N LYS A 31 1.68 9.51 7.83
CA LYS A 31 0.22 9.66 7.88
C LYS A 31 -0.49 8.36 8.22
N LEU A 32 0.10 7.24 7.84
CA LEU A 32 -0.49 5.92 8.07
C LEU A 32 0.10 5.21 9.29
N ASN A 33 1.00 5.87 10.02
CA ASN A 33 1.74 5.29 11.15
C ASN A 33 2.65 4.15 10.73
N TYR A 34 3.24 4.26 9.54
CA TYR A 34 4.23 3.31 9.03
C TYR A 34 5.52 4.05 8.68
N SER A 35 6.58 3.28 8.43
CA SER A 35 7.86 3.84 8.02
C SER A 35 7.90 4.03 6.51
N ASP A 36 8.86 4.83 6.03
CA ASP A 36 9.11 4.99 4.60
C ASP A 36 9.52 3.66 3.95
N LYS A 37 10.18 2.79 4.71
CA LYS A 37 10.57 1.46 4.24
C LYS A 37 9.34 0.60 3.93
N SER A 38 8.31 0.70 4.75
CA SER A 38 7.05 -0.01 4.51
C SER A 38 6.39 0.49 3.24
N VAL A 39 6.31 1.81 3.06
CA VAL A 39 5.73 2.40 1.86
C VAL A 39 6.53 1.98 0.62
N SER A 40 7.84 1.94 0.72
CA SER A 40 8.70 1.50 -0.37
C SER A 40 8.38 0.05 -0.79
N LYS A 41 8.18 -0.84 0.18
CA LYS A 41 7.81 -2.23 -0.10
C LYS A 41 6.46 -2.31 -0.80
N TRP A 42 5.48 -1.52 -0.33
CA TRP A 42 4.15 -1.50 -0.95
C TRP A 42 4.23 -1.03 -2.40
N GLU A 43 5.02 0.02 -2.66
CA GLU A 43 5.13 0.59 -4.00
C GLU A 43 5.91 -0.30 -4.96
N ARG A 44 6.73 -1.22 -4.45
CA ARG A 44 7.42 -2.21 -5.28
C ARG A 44 6.61 -3.49 -5.48
N GLY A 45 5.44 -3.57 -4.86
CA GLY A 45 4.60 -4.77 -4.97
C GLY A 45 5.08 -5.93 -4.13
N GLU A 46 5.96 -5.68 -3.14
CA GLU A 46 6.48 -6.74 -2.26
C GLU A 46 5.55 -7.06 -1.11
N ALA A 47 4.69 -6.10 -0.74
CA ALA A 47 3.76 -6.25 0.37
C ALA A 47 2.57 -5.34 0.16
N ILE A 48 1.50 -5.55 0.93
CA ILE A 48 0.36 -4.64 0.99
C ILE A 48 0.22 -4.14 2.43
N PRO A 49 -0.35 -2.93 2.62
CA PRO A 49 -0.58 -2.42 3.98
C PRO A 49 -1.46 -3.36 4.79
N ASP A 50 -1.18 -3.47 6.09
CA ASP A 50 -1.94 -4.34 6.98
C ASP A 50 -3.43 -4.02 6.99
N VAL A 51 -3.79 -2.76 6.82
CA VAL A 51 -5.19 -2.36 6.77
C VAL A 51 -5.92 -3.04 5.61
N PHE A 52 -5.26 -3.24 4.49
CA PHE A 52 -5.84 -3.96 3.35
C PHE A 52 -5.87 -5.46 3.60
N GLN A 53 -4.88 -5.99 4.30
CA GLN A 53 -4.85 -7.41 4.66
C GLN A 53 -6.00 -7.75 5.61
N GLU A 54 -6.30 -6.89 6.57
CA GLU A 54 -7.43 -7.09 7.46
C GLU A 54 -8.74 -7.10 6.70
N SER A 55 -8.90 -6.18 5.74
CA SER A 55 -10.10 -6.14 4.90
C SER A 55 -10.28 -7.43 4.12
N VAL A 56 -9.19 -7.98 3.58
CA VAL A 56 -9.22 -9.24 2.85
C VAL A 56 -9.60 -10.40 3.76
N LYS A 57 -9.09 -10.43 4.98
CA LYS A 57 -9.39 -11.49 5.96
C LYS A 57 -10.84 -11.48 6.40
N ASN A 58 -11.46 -10.32 6.42
CA ASN A 58 -12.82 -10.12 6.93
C ASN A 58 -13.89 -10.17 5.84
N ILE A 59 -13.53 -10.49 4.61
CA ILE A 59 -14.51 -10.63 3.53
C ILE A 59 -15.37 -11.85 3.80
N PRO A 60 -16.70 -11.72 3.87
CA PRO A 60 -17.60 -12.86 4.04
C PRO A 60 -17.51 -13.81 2.86
N LYS A 61 -17.51 -15.07 3.16
CA LYS A 61 -17.49 -16.09 2.10
C LYS A 61 -18.87 -16.28 1.49
#